data_7148e6904302eeae8e7389c085707c6c
#
_entry.id   7148e6904302eeae8e7389c085707c6c
#
_cell.length_a   1.000
_cell.length_b   1.000
_cell.length_c   1.000
_cell.angle_alpha   90.00
_cell.angle_beta   90.00
_cell.angle_gamma   90.00
#
_symmetry.space_group_name_H-M   'P 1'
#
loop_
_entity.id
_entity.type
_entity.pdbx_description
1 polymer ?
#
loop_
_entity_poly.entity_id
_entity_poly.type
_entity_poly.pdbx_seq_one_letter_code
_entity_poly.pdbx_strand_id
1 'polypeptide(L)'
;AILIALPAVGIDLTVLSVFGGALGVGLGLGMQKIASNYVSGFVILLERSLSIGDMISVDKYAGKVTRINTRYTVLEGFDGIETVLPNEMLVSGAVQSQSLTTRQLRVATQITVAYDTDLDVLLPLLEQLPRGVPRVLEHPAPGVSLNKFSPDGYELELGFWIGDPENGRGGVLSDVNKKIYALIRSDEIKLPMSLREQRLLDARIAAALAATP
;
A
#
# COMPACT_ATOMS: atom_id res chain seq x y z
N ALA A 1 -47.20 7.70 32.49
CA ALA A 1 -47.86 8.06 33.76
C ALA A 1 -47.23 9.29 34.41
N ILE A 2 -45.87 9.33 34.64
CA ILE A 2 -45.17 10.42 35.32
C ILE A 2 -45.35 11.77 34.59
N LEU A 3 -45.12 11.83 33.29
CA LEU A 3 -45.24 13.04 32.46
C LEU A 3 -46.63 13.66 32.44
N ILE A 4 -47.70 12.87 32.74
CA ILE A 4 -49.09 13.37 32.79
C ILE A 4 -49.41 13.96 34.17
N ALA A 5 -48.72 13.52 35.23
CA ALA A 5 -48.94 13.98 36.59
C ALA A 5 -48.19 15.30 36.91
N LEU A 6 -47.09 15.63 36.20
CA LEU A 6 -46.28 16.81 36.48
C LEU A 6 -47.04 18.16 36.34
N PRO A 7 -47.90 18.39 35.34
CA PRO A 7 -48.69 19.62 35.28
C PRO A 7 -49.69 19.79 36.43
N ALA A 8 -50.20 18.67 36.98
CA ALA A 8 -51.13 18.69 38.11
C ALA A 8 -50.45 19.17 39.40
N VAL A 9 -49.12 19.10 39.48
CA VAL A 9 -48.30 19.57 40.61
C VAL A 9 -47.68 20.95 40.33
N GLY A 10 -48.06 21.62 39.22
CA GLY A 10 -47.60 22.95 38.87
C GLY A 10 -46.23 23.02 38.22
N ILE A 11 -45.65 21.90 37.73
CA ILE A 11 -44.38 21.87 37.02
C ILE A 11 -44.61 22.16 35.54
N ASP A 12 -43.96 23.22 35.04
CA ASP A 12 -44.03 23.59 33.62
C ASP A 12 -43.24 22.59 32.75
N LEU A 13 -44.02 21.83 31.95
CA LEU A 13 -43.44 20.84 31.01
C LEU A 13 -42.57 21.49 29.91
N THR A 14 -42.79 22.76 29.64
CA THR A 14 -42.02 23.48 28.61
C THR A 14 -40.58 23.61 29.03
N VAL A 15 -40.32 24.01 30.28
CA VAL A 15 -38.99 24.14 30.81
C VAL A 15 -38.27 22.77 30.85
N LEU A 16 -38.98 21.74 31.29
CA LEU A 16 -38.46 20.37 31.33
C LEU A 16 -38.13 19.85 29.94
N SER A 17 -38.97 20.16 28.94
CA SER A 17 -38.74 19.77 27.53
C SER A 17 -37.53 20.46 26.92
N VAL A 18 -37.33 21.75 27.17
CA VAL A 18 -36.15 22.49 26.71
C VAL A 18 -34.86 21.94 27.31
N PHE A 19 -34.83 21.72 28.62
CA PHE A 19 -33.69 21.12 29.29
C PHE A 19 -33.45 19.69 28.83
N GLY A 20 -34.48 18.87 28.71
CA GLY A 20 -34.42 17.49 28.22
C GLY A 20 -33.92 17.41 26.79
N GLY A 21 -34.40 18.33 25.93
CA GLY A 21 -33.94 18.47 24.56
C GLY A 21 -32.44 18.83 24.46
N ALA A 22 -32.01 19.84 25.25
CA ALA A 22 -30.61 20.25 25.29
C ALA A 22 -29.68 19.12 25.81
N LEU A 23 -30.09 18.42 26.86
CA LEU A 23 -29.37 17.25 27.39
C LEU A 23 -29.33 16.11 26.36
N GLY A 24 -30.45 15.84 25.67
CA GLY A 24 -30.54 14.84 24.63
C GLY A 24 -29.58 15.09 23.46
N VAL A 25 -29.52 16.35 22.99
CA VAL A 25 -28.55 16.75 21.97
C VAL A 25 -27.12 16.59 22.46
N GLY A 26 -26.82 17.07 23.68
CA GLY A 26 -25.49 16.94 24.27
C GLY A 26 -25.02 15.49 24.40
N LEU A 27 -25.88 14.61 24.93
CA LEU A 27 -25.60 13.18 25.05
C LEU A 27 -25.50 12.52 23.66
N GLY A 28 -26.38 12.88 22.71
CA GLY A 28 -26.35 12.38 21.33
C GLY A 28 -25.02 12.69 20.63
N LEU A 29 -24.55 13.91 20.71
CA LEU A 29 -23.27 14.33 20.17
C LEU A 29 -22.09 13.65 20.90
N GLY A 30 -22.17 13.52 22.22
CA GLY A 30 -21.14 12.81 23.00
C GLY A 30 -21.03 11.32 22.66
N MET A 31 -22.14 10.67 22.32
CA MET A 31 -22.19 9.24 21.98
C MET A 31 -22.06 8.95 20.47
N GLN A 32 -22.03 9.96 19.61
CA GLN A 32 -22.08 9.83 18.16
C GLN A 32 -21.02 8.85 17.63
N LYS A 33 -19.76 9.00 18.04
CA LYS A 33 -18.65 8.11 17.60
C LYS A 33 -18.86 6.66 18.06
N ILE A 34 -19.39 6.46 19.24
CA ILE A 34 -19.66 5.12 19.75
C ILE A 34 -20.74 4.46 18.88
N ALA A 35 -21.86 5.15 18.70
CA ALA A 35 -22.97 4.67 17.87
C ALA A 35 -22.51 4.38 16.43
N SER A 36 -21.74 5.29 15.81
CA SER A 36 -21.20 5.13 14.46
C SER A 36 -20.37 3.85 14.35
N ASN A 37 -19.46 3.56 15.29
CA ASN A 37 -18.65 2.35 15.26
C ASN A 37 -19.48 1.06 15.39
N TYR A 38 -20.52 1.04 16.18
CA TYR A 38 -21.42 -0.11 16.29
C TYR A 38 -22.21 -0.34 15.01
N VAL A 39 -22.77 0.74 14.44
CA VAL A 39 -23.51 0.67 13.16
C VAL A 39 -22.58 0.21 12.04
N SER A 40 -21.39 0.78 11.94
CA SER A 40 -20.37 0.36 10.97
C SER A 40 -19.98 -1.11 11.12
N GLY A 41 -19.78 -1.58 12.34
CA GLY A 41 -19.48 -3.00 12.61
C GLY A 41 -20.63 -3.92 12.19
N PHE A 42 -21.88 -3.51 12.43
CA PHE A 42 -23.05 -4.26 11.96
C PHE A 42 -23.12 -4.32 10.43
N VAL A 43 -22.87 -3.20 9.73
CA VAL A 43 -22.83 -3.14 8.27
C VAL A 43 -21.76 -4.07 7.71
N ILE A 44 -20.52 -4.01 8.22
CA ILE A 44 -19.42 -4.88 7.79
C ILE A 44 -19.81 -6.36 7.89
N LEU A 45 -20.40 -6.75 9.03
CA LEU A 45 -20.78 -8.15 9.28
C LEU A 45 -21.98 -8.60 8.44
N LEU A 46 -22.95 -7.70 8.19
CA LEU A 46 -24.14 -8.01 7.41
C LEU A 46 -23.84 -8.11 5.92
N GLU A 47 -23.13 -7.14 5.38
CA GLU A 47 -22.76 -7.09 3.96
C GLU A 47 -21.58 -8.00 3.62
N ARG A 48 -20.84 -8.47 4.62
CA ARG A 48 -19.61 -9.23 4.44
C ARG A 48 -18.62 -8.52 3.52
N SER A 49 -18.60 -7.20 3.61
CA SER A 49 -17.70 -6.35 2.82
C SER A 49 -16.23 -6.61 3.11
N LEU A 50 -15.93 -7.16 4.30
CA LEU A 50 -14.62 -7.62 4.73
C LEU A 50 -14.75 -8.99 5.41
N SER A 51 -13.74 -9.84 5.20
CA SER A 51 -13.66 -11.17 5.81
C SER A 51 -12.35 -11.36 6.56
N ILE A 52 -12.38 -12.23 7.59
CA ILE A 52 -11.14 -12.64 8.27
C ILE A 52 -10.24 -13.34 7.26
N GLY A 53 -8.98 -12.91 7.22
CA GLY A 53 -7.99 -13.37 6.24
C GLY A 53 -7.75 -12.42 5.09
N ASP A 54 -8.61 -11.42 4.87
CA ASP A 54 -8.41 -10.43 3.83
C ASP A 54 -7.19 -9.56 4.08
N MET A 55 -6.45 -9.27 3.02
CA MET A 55 -5.39 -8.28 3.01
C MET A 55 -5.96 -6.93 2.61
N ILE A 56 -5.96 -5.99 3.54
CA ILE A 56 -6.49 -4.64 3.30
C ILE A 56 -5.49 -3.55 3.67
N SER A 57 -5.67 -2.40 3.04
CA SER A 57 -4.99 -1.16 3.41
C SER A 57 -6.01 -0.04 3.59
N VAL A 58 -5.94 0.64 4.71
CA VAL A 58 -6.81 1.75 5.09
C VAL A 58 -5.94 2.88 5.60
N ASP A 59 -5.95 4.02 4.91
CA ASP A 59 -5.07 5.15 5.20
C ASP A 59 -3.59 4.69 5.21
N LYS A 60 -2.90 4.81 6.33
CA LYS A 60 -1.50 4.38 6.51
C LYS A 60 -1.34 2.95 7.06
N TYR A 61 -2.44 2.27 7.37
CA TYR A 61 -2.43 0.95 7.96
C TYR A 61 -2.69 -0.11 6.91
N ALA A 62 -1.84 -1.13 6.86
CA ALA A 62 -1.99 -2.27 5.96
C ALA A 62 -1.72 -3.57 6.71
N GLY A 63 -2.52 -4.59 6.45
CA GLY A 63 -2.36 -5.89 7.10
C GLY A 63 -3.48 -6.85 6.79
N LYS A 64 -3.35 -8.05 7.36
CA LYS A 64 -4.34 -9.12 7.30
C LYS A 64 -5.40 -8.90 8.37
N VAL A 65 -6.66 -8.99 8.01
CA VAL A 65 -7.78 -8.97 8.96
C VAL A 65 -7.73 -10.26 9.81
N THR A 66 -7.45 -10.12 11.09
CA THR A 66 -7.40 -11.26 12.03
C THR A 66 -8.68 -11.40 12.82
N ARG A 67 -9.33 -10.28 13.17
CA ARG A 67 -10.59 -10.26 13.95
C ARG A 67 -11.47 -9.10 13.52
N ILE A 68 -12.78 -9.36 13.46
CA ILE A 68 -13.82 -8.35 13.22
C ILE A 68 -14.73 -8.37 14.46
N ASN A 69 -14.75 -7.29 15.22
CA ASN A 69 -15.60 -7.11 16.38
C ASN A 69 -16.67 -6.05 16.10
N THR A 70 -17.65 -5.92 16.99
CA THR A 70 -18.78 -4.97 16.80
C THR A 70 -18.38 -3.50 16.71
N ARG A 71 -17.24 -3.09 17.29
CA ARG A 71 -16.77 -1.68 17.31
C ARG A 71 -15.47 -1.46 16.57
N TYR A 72 -14.66 -2.50 16.42
CA TYR A 72 -13.33 -2.39 15.84
C TYR A 72 -12.94 -3.67 15.12
N THR A 73 -12.06 -3.53 14.16
CA THR A 73 -11.42 -4.63 13.42
C THR A 73 -9.92 -4.63 13.72
N VAL A 74 -9.31 -5.79 13.81
CA VAL A 74 -7.88 -5.96 14.07
C VAL A 74 -7.19 -6.38 12.79
N LEU A 75 -6.15 -5.63 12.42
CA LEU A 75 -5.24 -5.95 11.34
C LEU A 75 -3.89 -6.38 11.91
N GLU A 76 -3.33 -7.44 11.37
CA GLU A 76 -1.96 -7.88 11.64
C GLU A 76 -1.06 -7.48 10.47
N GLY A 77 -0.08 -6.62 10.74
CA GLY A 77 0.92 -6.21 9.77
C GLY A 77 1.94 -7.32 9.48
N PHE A 78 2.71 -7.17 8.38
CA PHE A 78 3.80 -8.10 8.06
C PHE A 78 4.96 -8.07 9.06
N ASP A 79 5.00 -7.07 9.92
CA ASP A 79 5.93 -6.92 11.05
C ASP A 79 5.43 -7.59 12.33
N GLY A 80 4.25 -8.24 12.28
CA GLY A 80 3.59 -8.86 13.42
C GLY A 80 2.89 -7.88 14.35
N ILE A 81 2.80 -6.59 13.99
CA ILE A 81 2.10 -5.60 14.81
C ILE A 81 0.60 -5.70 14.56
N GLU A 82 -0.16 -5.90 15.63
CA GLU A 82 -1.62 -5.82 15.60
C GLU A 82 -2.07 -4.36 15.69
N THR A 83 -2.83 -3.90 14.70
CA THR A 83 -3.44 -2.57 14.68
C THR A 83 -4.95 -2.68 14.88
N VAL A 84 -5.48 -1.96 15.85
CA VAL A 84 -6.91 -1.90 16.13
C VAL A 84 -7.52 -0.70 15.44
N LEU A 85 -8.38 -0.95 14.44
CA LEU A 85 -9.05 0.09 13.67
C LEU A 85 -10.53 0.20 14.07
N PRO A 86 -11.03 1.40 14.41
CA PRO A 86 -12.46 1.64 14.57
C PRO A 86 -13.23 1.27 13.30
N ASN A 87 -14.36 0.59 13.42
CA ASN A 87 -15.13 0.15 12.25
C ASN A 87 -15.64 1.31 11.39
N GLU A 88 -15.85 2.49 11.99
CA GLU A 88 -16.19 3.71 11.28
C GLU A 88 -15.17 4.06 10.19
N MET A 89 -13.87 3.86 10.44
CA MET A 89 -12.82 4.11 9.43
C MET A 89 -12.93 3.19 8.22
N LEU A 90 -13.40 1.96 8.42
CA LEU A 90 -13.54 0.95 7.37
C LEU A 90 -14.78 1.18 6.49
N VAL A 91 -15.82 1.85 7.03
CA VAL A 91 -17.06 2.12 6.30
C VAL A 91 -17.05 3.51 5.67
N SER A 92 -16.48 4.51 6.33
CA SER A 92 -16.44 5.89 5.86
C SER A 92 -15.23 6.23 4.99
N GLY A 93 -14.14 5.46 5.12
CA GLY A 93 -12.89 5.66 4.39
C GLY A 93 -12.76 4.79 3.14
N ALA A 94 -11.75 5.11 2.31
CA ALA A 94 -11.38 4.23 1.21
C ALA A 94 -10.61 3.02 1.75
N VAL A 95 -11.11 1.82 1.47
CA VAL A 95 -10.46 0.56 1.79
C VAL A 95 -9.92 -0.05 0.51
N GLN A 96 -8.61 -0.24 0.43
CA GLN A 96 -8.00 -0.98 -0.66
C GLN A 96 -7.88 -2.44 -0.24
N SER A 97 -8.54 -3.33 -0.95
CA SER A 97 -8.44 -4.77 -0.74
C SER A 97 -7.56 -5.42 -1.81
N GLN A 98 -6.60 -6.22 -1.37
CA GLN A 98 -5.74 -7.01 -2.25
C GLN A 98 -6.28 -8.44 -2.46
N SER A 99 -7.40 -8.80 -1.83
CA SER A 99 -7.97 -10.15 -1.85
C SER A 99 -9.43 -10.20 -2.29
N LEU A 100 -10.10 -9.03 -2.48
CA LEU A 100 -11.55 -8.96 -2.69
C LEU A 100 -12.01 -9.64 -3.99
N THR A 101 -11.30 -9.42 -5.09
CA THR A 101 -11.71 -9.94 -6.41
C THR A 101 -10.71 -10.99 -6.93
N THR A 102 -9.44 -10.72 -6.79
CA THR A 102 -8.36 -11.64 -7.18
C THR A 102 -7.29 -11.61 -6.10
N ARG A 103 -6.72 -12.78 -5.79
CA ARG A 103 -5.57 -12.87 -4.88
C ARG A 103 -4.26 -12.60 -5.61
N GLN A 104 -4.31 -11.81 -6.68
CA GLN A 104 -3.14 -11.48 -7.48
C GLN A 104 -2.64 -10.08 -7.14
N LEU A 105 -1.38 -9.98 -6.75
CA LEU A 105 -0.73 -8.69 -6.47
C LEU A 105 0.38 -8.46 -7.48
N ARG A 106 0.35 -7.28 -8.13
CA ARG A 106 1.47 -6.83 -8.95
C ARG A 106 2.61 -6.34 -8.05
N VAL A 107 3.80 -6.90 -8.26
CA VAL A 107 5.05 -6.49 -7.64
C VAL A 107 5.95 -5.93 -8.73
N ALA A 108 6.67 -4.86 -8.44
CA ALA A 108 7.59 -4.27 -9.39
C ALA A 108 8.93 -3.92 -8.73
N THR A 109 9.99 -3.98 -9.51
CA THR A 109 11.32 -3.48 -9.16
C THR A 109 11.81 -2.54 -10.25
N GLN A 110 12.60 -1.55 -9.86
CA GLN A 110 13.16 -0.57 -10.78
C GLN A 110 14.66 -0.79 -10.90
N ILE A 111 15.18 -0.61 -12.11
CA ILE A 111 16.61 -0.63 -12.41
C ILE A 111 16.94 0.50 -13.38
N THR A 112 18.05 1.17 -13.14
CA THR A 112 18.62 2.15 -14.07
C THR A 112 19.79 1.53 -14.79
N VAL A 113 19.76 1.59 -16.13
CA VAL A 113 20.80 1.05 -17.01
C VAL A 113 21.44 2.15 -17.85
N ALA A 114 22.71 1.98 -18.22
CA ALA A 114 23.45 2.97 -18.98
C ALA A 114 22.86 3.21 -20.36
N TYR A 115 23.06 4.39 -20.93
CA TYR A 115 22.54 4.79 -22.25
C TYR A 115 23.12 4.00 -23.43
N ASP A 116 24.28 3.35 -23.27
CA ASP A 116 24.90 2.47 -24.26
C ASP A 116 24.37 1.03 -24.23
N THR A 117 23.34 0.77 -23.40
CA THR A 117 22.69 -0.54 -23.29
C THR A 117 21.72 -0.74 -24.47
N ASP A 118 21.82 -1.90 -25.14
CA ASP A 118 20.88 -2.33 -26.14
C ASP A 118 19.58 -2.82 -25.46
N LEU A 119 18.53 -2.00 -25.50
CA LEU A 119 17.24 -2.32 -24.87
C LEU A 119 16.51 -3.45 -25.59
N ASP A 120 16.68 -3.63 -26.89
CA ASP A 120 16.01 -4.69 -27.65
C ASP A 120 16.49 -6.07 -27.22
N VAL A 121 17.73 -6.17 -26.73
CA VAL A 121 18.30 -7.38 -26.16
C VAL A 121 17.97 -7.52 -24.68
N LEU A 122 18.06 -6.41 -23.92
CA LEU A 122 17.90 -6.44 -22.46
C LEU A 122 16.46 -6.65 -22.02
N LEU A 123 15.46 -6.01 -22.65
CA LEU A 123 14.07 -6.11 -22.19
C LEU A 123 13.55 -7.54 -22.20
N PRO A 124 13.71 -8.34 -23.29
CA PRO A 124 13.29 -9.75 -23.26
C PRO A 124 14.02 -10.60 -22.22
N LEU A 125 15.29 -10.30 -21.94
CA LEU A 125 16.06 -10.98 -20.91
C LEU A 125 15.51 -10.72 -19.50
N LEU A 126 15.22 -9.46 -19.19
CA LEU A 126 14.63 -9.06 -17.92
C LEU A 126 13.23 -9.68 -17.71
N GLU A 127 12.40 -9.75 -18.75
CA GLU A 127 11.06 -10.37 -18.68
C GLU A 127 11.11 -11.86 -18.31
N GLN A 128 12.20 -12.54 -18.61
CA GLN A 128 12.36 -13.95 -18.28
C GLN A 128 12.80 -14.17 -16.82
N LEU A 129 13.42 -13.19 -16.17
CA LEU A 129 13.99 -13.35 -14.83
C LEU A 129 12.98 -13.77 -13.75
N PRO A 130 11.76 -13.21 -13.69
CA PRO A 130 10.79 -13.63 -12.70
C PRO A 130 10.27 -15.03 -12.93
N ARG A 131 10.33 -15.54 -14.16
CA ARG A 131 9.84 -16.90 -14.48
C ARG A 131 10.65 -17.95 -13.73
N GLY A 132 9.94 -18.90 -13.14
CA GLY A 132 10.55 -19.95 -12.32
C GLY A 132 11.01 -19.50 -10.93
N VAL A 133 10.72 -18.23 -10.54
CA VAL A 133 10.84 -17.83 -9.12
C VAL A 133 9.59 -18.34 -8.40
N PRO A 134 9.72 -19.02 -7.26
CA PRO A 134 8.58 -19.49 -6.48
C PRO A 134 7.59 -18.36 -6.20
N ARG A 135 6.28 -18.65 -6.29
CA ARG A 135 5.17 -17.71 -6.05
C ARG A 135 4.91 -16.69 -7.18
N VAL A 136 5.79 -16.57 -8.17
CA VAL A 136 5.52 -15.74 -9.35
C VAL A 136 4.57 -16.48 -10.28
N LEU A 137 3.52 -15.78 -10.73
CA LEU A 137 2.51 -16.32 -11.65
C LEU A 137 3.03 -16.28 -13.10
N GLU A 138 2.65 -17.28 -13.87
CA GLU A 138 2.87 -17.28 -15.33
C GLU A 138 1.92 -16.33 -16.05
N HIS A 139 0.69 -16.19 -15.51
CA HIS A 139 -0.33 -15.28 -16.02
C HIS A 139 -0.96 -14.47 -14.86
N PRO A 140 -1.00 -13.11 -14.99
CA PRO A 140 -0.45 -12.31 -16.09
C PRO A 140 1.07 -12.43 -16.19
N ALA A 141 1.58 -12.43 -17.42
CA ALA A 141 3.01 -12.58 -17.67
C ALA A 141 3.83 -11.41 -17.09
N PRO A 142 5.07 -11.65 -16.63
CA PRO A 142 6.00 -10.57 -16.32
C PRO A 142 6.22 -9.67 -17.54
N GLY A 143 6.41 -8.39 -17.29
CA GLY A 143 6.69 -7.41 -18.34
C GLY A 143 7.63 -6.34 -17.87
N VAL A 144 8.38 -5.76 -18.80
CA VAL A 144 9.30 -4.66 -18.57
C VAL A 144 8.83 -3.43 -19.30
N SER A 145 8.88 -2.28 -18.64
CA SER A 145 8.60 -0.98 -19.26
C SER A 145 9.77 -0.03 -19.10
N LEU A 146 10.05 0.74 -20.13
CA LEU A 146 10.90 1.91 -20.06
C LEU A 146 10.06 3.06 -19.48
N ASN A 147 10.31 3.43 -18.23
CA ASN A 147 9.50 4.41 -17.53
C ASN A 147 9.98 5.84 -17.78
N LYS A 148 11.31 6.03 -17.88
CA LYS A 148 11.87 7.37 -17.94
C LYS A 148 13.28 7.38 -18.51
N PHE A 149 13.63 8.51 -19.15
CA PHE A 149 14.99 8.90 -19.49
C PHE A 149 15.50 9.78 -18.35
N SER A 150 16.39 9.26 -17.52
CA SER A 150 16.97 10.01 -16.41
C SER A 150 18.35 10.60 -16.77
N PRO A 151 18.89 11.57 -16.02
CA PRO A 151 20.23 12.09 -16.29
C PRO A 151 21.32 11.03 -16.31
N ASP A 152 21.12 9.91 -15.64
CA ASP A 152 22.12 8.85 -15.48
C ASP A 152 21.91 7.70 -16.49
N GLY A 153 20.69 7.48 -17.01
CA GLY A 153 20.40 6.38 -17.92
C GLY A 153 18.92 6.11 -18.14
N TYR A 154 18.60 4.94 -18.68
CA TYR A 154 17.24 4.45 -18.84
C TYR A 154 16.71 3.89 -17.51
N GLU A 155 15.58 4.40 -17.05
CA GLU A 155 14.86 3.84 -15.90
C GLU A 155 13.85 2.79 -16.38
N LEU A 156 14.11 1.54 -16.06
CA LEU A 156 13.27 0.39 -16.41
C LEU A 156 12.50 -0.08 -15.18
N GLU A 157 11.26 -0.53 -15.38
CA GLU A 157 10.46 -1.20 -14.36
C GLU A 157 10.13 -2.62 -14.81
N LEU A 158 10.58 -3.60 -14.05
CA LEU A 158 10.21 -4.99 -14.19
C LEU A 158 9.03 -5.31 -13.26
N GLY A 159 7.86 -5.58 -13.85
CA GLY A 159 6.65 -5.96 -13.13
C GLY A 159 6.34 -7.44 -13.28
N PHE A 160 5.86 -8.06 -12.22
CA PHE A 160 5.41 -9.45 -12.18
C PHE A 160 4.28 -9.62 -11.16
N TRP A 161 3.58 -10.75 -11.19
CA TRP A 161 2.43 -10.99 -10.34
C TRP A 161 2.68 -12.18 -9.39
N ILE A 162 2.17 -12.07 -8.16
CA ILE A 162 2.17 -13.13 -7.16
C ILE A 162 0.73 -13.49 -6.79
N GLY A 163 0.48 -14.78 -6.44
CA GLY A 163 -0.86 -15.31 -6.17
C GLY A 163 -1.21 -15.37 -4.68
N ASP A 164 -0.32 -14.94 -3.80
CA ASP A 164 -0.43 -15.10 -2.35
C ASP A 164 0.09 -13.87 -1.58
N PRO A 165 -0.54 -12.70 -1.76
CA PRO A 165 -0.10 -11.44 -1.14
C PRO A 165 -0.02 -11.51 0.39
N GLU A 166 -0.79 -12.40 1.01
CA GLU A 166 -0.80 -12.65 2.46
C GLU A 166 0.54 -13.15 3.01
N ASN A 167 1.39 -13.74 2.17
CA ASN A 167 2.73 -14.21 2.54
C ASN A 167 3.82 -13.14 2.32
N GLY A 168 3.42 -11.88 2.06
CA GLY A 168 4.31 -10.77 1.82
C GLY A 168 5.01 -10.81 0.46
N ARG A 169 5.40 -9.65 -0.04
CA ARG A 169 6.07 -9.49 -1.35
C ARG A 169 7.60 -9.43 -1.26
N GLY A 170 8.15 -9.16 -0.06
CA GLY A 170 9.58 -8.84 0.11
C GLY A 170 10.52 -9.98 -0.29
N GLY A 171 10.17 -11.23 0.06
CA GLY A 171 10.97 -12.41 -0.28
C GLY A 171 11.07 -12.62 -1.79
N VAL A 172 9.93 -12.62 -2.48
CA VAL A 172 9.87 -12.79 -3.95
C VAL A 172 10.61 -11.66 -4.66
N LEU A 173 10.41 -10.41 -4.22
CA LEU A 173 11.12 -9.26 -4.76
C LEU A 173 12.64 -9.40 -4.60
N SER A 174 13.11 -9.86 -3.43
CA SER A 174 14.51 -10.13 -3.18
C SER A 174 15.08 -11.21 -4.12
N ASP A 175 14.33 -12.27 -4.38
CA ASP A 175 14.80 -13.37 -5.24
C ASP A 175 14.88 -12.93 -6.72
N VAL A 176 13.94 -12.11 -7.18
CA VAL A 176 14.03 -11.50 -8.52
C VAL A 176 15.21 -10.53 -8.59
N ASN A 177 15.42 -9.68 -7.57
CA ASN A 177 16.53 -8.75 -7.52
C ASN A 177 17.89 -9.45 -7.48
N LYS A 178 18.00 -10.63 -6.86
CA LYS A 178 19.23 -11.46 -6.92
C LYS A 178 19.53 -11.95 -8.34
N LYS A 179 18.50 -12.29 -9.12
CA LYS A 179 18.71 -12.65 -10.54
C LYS A 179 19.16 -11.44 -11.36
N ILE A 180 18.59 -10.25 -11.13
CA ILE A 180 19.07 -9.00 -11.74
C ILE A 180 20.53 -8.75 -11.34
N TYR A 181 20.87 -8.89 -10.07
CA TYR A 181 22.24 -8.76 -9.59
C TYR A 181 23.22 -9.72 -10.26
N ALA A 182 22.79 -10.97 -10.55
CA ALA A 182 23.62 -11.91 -11.30
C ALA A 182 23.95 -11.41 -12.70
N LEU A 183 22.97 -10.80 -13.41
CA LEU A 183 23.20 -10.20 -14.74
C LEU A 183 24.09 -8.95 -14.69
N ILE A 184 24.04 -8.18 -13.62
CA ILE A 184 24.98 -7.07 -13.39
C ILE A 184 26.38 -7.62 -13.20
N ARG A 185 26.54 -8.70 -12.46
CA ARG A 185 27.86 -9.32 -12.22
C ARG A 185 28.46 -10.01 -13.45
N SER A 186 27.62 -10.52 -14.36
CA SER A 186 28.06 -11.08 -15.65
C SER A 186 28.31 -10.04 -16.74
N ASP A 187 28.18 -8.75 -16.41
CA ASP A 187 28.32 -7.60 -17.35
C ASP A 187 27.28 -7.58 -18.47
N GLU A 188 26.18 -8.32 -18.30
CA GLU A 188 25.05 -8.30 -19.21
C GLU A 188 24.17 -7.06 -19.01
N ILE A 189 24.21 -6.47 -17.79
CA ILE A 189 23.58 -5.20 -17.46
C ILE A 189 24.66 -4.21 -17.06
N LYS A 190 24.76 -3.14 -17.82
CA LYS A 190 25.66 -2.03 -17.49
C LYS A 190 24.96 -1.01 -16.62
N LEU A 191 25.52 -0.76 -15.46
CA LEU A 191 25.04 0.31 -14.59
C LEU A 191 25.53 1.67 -15.10
N PRO A 192 24.73 2.73 -14.93
CA PRO A 192 25.12 4.05 -15.37
C PRO A 192 26.33 4.57 -14.57
N MET A 193 27.26 5.20 -15.25
CA MET A 193 28.29 6.00 -14.60
C MET A 193 27.77 7.43 -14.40
N SER A 194 28.05 8.01 -13.21
CA SER A 194 27.64 9.38 -12.95
C SER A 194 28.31 10.35 -13.93
N LEU A 195 27.51 11.09 -14.70
CA LEU A 195 28.01 12.10 -15.64
C LEU A 195 28.91 13.16 -14.97
N ARG A 196 28.75 13.39 -13.67
CA ARG A 196 29.61 14.32 -12.90
C ARG A 196 31.03 13.80 -12.76
N GLU A 197 31.22 12.50 -12.56
CA GLU A 197 32.58 11.89 -12.48
C GLU A 197 33.27 11.90 -13.85
N GLN A 198 32.57 11.60 -14.92
CA GLN A 198 33.10 11.64 -16.27
C GLN A 198 33.63 13.04 -16.64
N ARG A 199 32.84 14.09 -16.39
CA ARG A 199 33.27 15.47 -16.67
C ARG A 199 34.50 15.91 -15.86
N LEU A 200 34.63 15.46 -14.61
CA LEU A 200 35.81 15.77 -13.77
C LEU A 200 37.07 15.03 -14.25
N LEU A 201 36.91 13.78 -14.68
CA LEU A 201 37.98 12.98 -15.25
C LEU A 201 38.44 13.56 -16.59
N ASP A 202 37.52 13.89 -17.47
CA ASP A 202 37.81 14.51 -18.77
C ASP A 202 38.51 15.87 -18.61
N ALA A 203 38.06 16.70 -17.67
CA ALA A 203 38.68 17.98 -17.37
C ALA A 203 40.13 17.80 -16.81
N ARG A 204 40.37 16.80 -15.99
CA ARG A 204 41.71 16.47 -15.49
C ARG A 204 42.61 15.93 -16.58
N ILE A 205 42.12 15.06 -17.44
CA ILE A 205 42.84 14.52 -18.58
C ILE A 205 43.17 15.66 -19.58
N ALA A 206 42.22 16.51 -19.89
CA ALA A 206 42.41 17.67 -20.76
C ALA A 206 43.46 18.65 -20.18
N ALA A 207 43.38 18.90 -18.88
CA ALA A 207 44.36 19.75 -18.18
C ALA A 207 45.78 19.10 -18.16
N ALA A 208 45.88 17.79 -17.98
CA ALA A 208 47.14 17.06 -18.00
C ALA A 208 47.78 17.04 -19.40
N LEU A 209 46.95 16.86 -20.46
CA LEU A 209 47.42 16.90 -21.85
C LEU A 209 47.85 18.31 -22.27
N ALA A 210 47.20 19.36 -21.76
CA ALA A 210 47.57 20.74 -22.03
C ALA A 210 48.84 21.20 -21.28
N ALA A 211 49.24 20.50 -20.24
CA ALA A 211 50.44 20.77 -19.42
C ALA A 211 51.70 20.02 -19.86
N THR A 212 51.61 19.18 -20.90
CA THR A 212 52.76 18.47 -21.46
C THR A 212 53.37 19.32 -22.58
N PRO A 213 54.64 19.81 -22.44
CA PRO A 213 55.31 20.70 -23.38
C PRO A 213 55.64 20.03 -24.70
#